data_f8049b028dc2693c8e1b93dc4edc024a
#
_entry.id   f8049b028dc2693c8e1b93dc4edc024a
#
_cell.length_a   1.000
_cell.length_b   1.000
_cell.length_c   1.000
_cell.angle_alpha   90.00
_cell.angle_beta   90.00
_cell.angle_gamma   90.00
#
_symmetry.space_group_name_H-M   'P 1'
#
loop_
_entity.id
_entity.type
_entity.pdbx_description
1 polymer ?
#
loop_
_entity_poly.entity_id
_entity_poly.type
_entity_poly.pdbx_seq_one_letter_code
_entity_poly.pdbx_strand_id
1 'polypeptide(L)'
;MKNKINLKTLFGDDARTKFRRFFAIMLPILITQSAIMGMNFVDTVMSGRAGAEQLAGTSIGGNLWMPIFTTINGILVAATPLTAHLSGAGKRSEIGRVIRYGLLLAVVFSLLCFAAAFFLLRPILGGLGLEPVVAHIATYYLAGIGIGVIPFFMGTVLRSLVDTLGGTRLTMQVYLAALPINAFLNYVLIFGKLGLPALGGIGAGIGTGLTCWLIFGMFYFIVTHTRAYRDIQILPDSAAGQSPDRQAADCGASGRTPMHPATTGPGKGSLDWEMVKEYLRIGVPIGLAIFMETSIFGVVAFLVAKFGTAAIAASQAAMSFSSLVYMLPLSVSMSMTIIIGTEAGRKAWLTAEQYENVGLAFNWLCALILPGLCFLLRYPIARMYITDPEIVLICVQFIVYSCIFMMGDAVAAPIQGILRGYKDVKAPFYSALVAYWGICAPVGLFFDYVLQHGLYSYWQSLDFGLFTSAFILFFRLLYIRKKLRRDNALL
;
A
#
# COMPACT_ATOMS: atom_id res chain seq x y z
N MET A 1 8.45 -39.95 19.02
CA MET A 1 9.63 -39.32 18.37
C MET A 1 9.48 -37.82 18.48
N LYS A 2 10.21 -37.14 19.37
CA LYS A 2 10.23 -35.67 19.51
C LYS A 2 11.06 -35.11 18.34
N ASN A 3 10.39 -34.64 17.29
CA ASN A 3 11.03 -33.80 16.28
C ASN A 3 11.46 -32.51 16.98
N LYS A 4 12.71 -32.43 17.41
CA LYS A 4 13.35 -31.16 17.76
C LYS A 4 13.32 -30.32 16.48
N ILE A 5 12.47 -29.28 16.46
CA ILE A 5 12.45 -28.28 15.40
C ILE A 5 13.85 -27.69 15.36
N ASN A 6 14.64 -28.08 14.37
CA ASN A 6 16.01 -27.61 14.25
C ASN A 6 15.94 -26.18 13.67
N LEU A 7 16.29 -25.18 14.49
CA LEU A 7 16.32 -23.77 14.09
C LEU A 7 17.11 -23.54 12.78
N LYS A 8 18.13 -24.38 12.53
CA LYS A 8 18.91 -24.36 11.30
C LYS A 8 18.10 -24.75 10.05
N THR A 9 17.12 -25.67 10.19
CA THR A 9 16.24 -26.03 9.07
C THR A 9 15.20 -24.95 8.78
N LEU A 10 14.76 -24.21 9.80
CA LEU A 10 13.78 -23.12 9.65
C LEU A 10 14.37 -21.85 9.06
N PHE A 11 15.56 -21.45 9.48
CA PHE A 11 16.17 -20.16 9.13
C PHE A 11 17.43 -20.27 8.29
N GLY A 12 17.98 -21.50 8.11
CA GLY A 12 19.27 -21.75 7.45
C GLY A 12 20.47 -21.43 8.36
N ASP A 13 21.66 -21.79 7.89
CA ASP A 13 22.92 -21.53 8.64
C ASP A 13 23.22 -20.02 8.70
N ASP A 14 22.72 -19.21 7.76
CA ASP A 14 22.90 -17.76 7.65
C ASP A 14 21.73 -16.96 8.23
N ALA A 15 21.06 -17.45 9.26
CA ALA A 15 19.90 -16.78 9.88
C ALA A 15 20.15 -15.30 10.18
N ARG A 16 21.31 -14.97 10.78
CA ARG A 16 21.70 -13.60 11.14
C ARG A 16 21.74 -12.67 9.90
N THR A 17 22.29 -13.16 8.80
CA THR A 17 22.37 -12.40 7.53
C THR A 17 20.99 -12.14 6.96
N LYS A 18 20.08 -13.14 7.02
CA LYS A 18 18.70 -13.02 6.56
C LYS A 18 17.90 -12.03 7.39
N PHE A 19 18.01 -12.10 8.73
CA PHE A 19 17.41 -11.11 9.61
C PHE A 19 17.93 -9.71 9.31
N ARG A 20 19.25 -9.53 9.18
CA ARG A 20 19.85 -8.23 8.84
C ARG A 20 19.32 -7.69 7.51
N ARG A 21 19.22 -8.52 6.47
CA ARG A 21 18.69 -8.13 5.16
C ARG A 21 17.21 -7.78 5.24
N PHE A 22 16.43 -8.58 5.96
CA PHE A 22 15.01 -8.31 6.20
C PHE A 22 14.81 -6.95 6.88
N PHE A 23 15.50 -6.68 7.99
CA PHE A 23 15.39 -5.40 8.70
C PHE A 23 15.92 -4.23 7.87
N ALA A 24 16.96 -4.43 7.06
CA ALA A 24 17.51 -3.40 6.19
C ALA A 24 16.50 -2.92 5.11
N ILE A 25 15.52 -3.76 4.75
CA ILE A 25 14.43 -3.43 3.82
C ILE A 25 13.21 -2.94 4.60
N MET A 26 12.81 -3.66 5.65
CA MET A 26 11.58 -3.41 6.40
C MET A 26 11.60 -2.09 7.16
N LEU A 27 12.71 -1.76 7.85
CA LEU A 27 12.78 -0.56 8.68
C LEU A 27 12.66 0.74 7.89
N PRO A 28 13.36 0.92 6.74
CA PRO A 28 13.12 2.09 5.89
C PRO A 28 11.69 2.17 5.37
N ILE A 29 11.06 1.03 5.04
CA ILE A 29 9.65 1.01 4.60
C ILE A 29 8.74 1.44 5.75
N LEU A 30 8.96 0.96 6.98
CA LEU A 30 8.20 1.35 8.16
C LEU A 30 8.29 2.86 8.41
N ILE A 31 9.50 3.43 8.35
CA ILE A 31 9.70 4.88 8.50
C ILE A 31 8.99 5.65 7.38
N THR A 32 9.04 5.14 6.15
CA THR A 32 8.31 5.73 5.00
C THR A 32 6.80 5.76 5.25
N GLN A 33 6.23 4.65 5.69
CA GLN A 33 4.79 4.55 5.99
C GLN A 33 4.40 5.47 7.15
N SER A 34 5.25 5.57 8.17
CA SER A 34 5.06 6.52 9.29
C SER A 34 5.13 7.98 8.82
N ALA A 35 6.02 8.31 7.89
CA ALA A 35 6.10 9.66 7.31
C ALA A 35 4.84 10.01 6.50
N ILE A 36 4.32 9.06 5.70
CA ILE A 36 3.06 9.23 4.95
C ILE A 36 1.90 9.49 5.93
N MET A 37 1.81 8.69 7.01
CA MET A 37 0.80 8.89 8.05
C MET A 37 0.95 10.24 8.75
N GLY A 38 2.21 10.67 8.98
CA GLY A 38 2.53 11.98 9.54
C GLY A 38 2.04 13.14 8.67
N MET A 39 2.17 13.02 7.33
CA MET A 39 1.60 14.04 6.40
C MET A 39 0.09 14.12 6.54
N ASN A 40 -0.62 12.99 6.51
CA ASN A 40 -2.08 12.98 6.69
C ASN A 40 -2.51 13.57 8.05
N PHE A 41 -1.75 13.30 9.10
CA PHE A 41 -2.00 13.87 10.43
C PHE A 41 -1.83 15.39 10.43
N VAL A 42 -0.76 15.91 9.83
CA VAL A 42 -0.50 17.34 9.70
C VAL A 42 -1.62 18.03 8.90
N ASP A 43 -2.03 17.44 7.76
CA ASP A 43 -3.12 17.94 6.92
C ASP A 43 -4.43 18.08 7.74
N THR A 44 -4.77 17.05 8.52
CA THR A 44 -5.98 17.01 9.35
C THR A 44 -5.93 18.04 10.47
N VAL A 45 -4.81 18.13 11.20
CA VAL A 45 -4.63 19.07 12.32
C VAL A 45 -4.68 20.53 11.84
N MET A 46 -4.01 20.81 10.70
CA MET A 46 -3.98 22.15 10.15
C MET A 46 -5.35 22.58 9.60
N SER A 47 -6.06 21.67 8.91
CA SER A 47 -7.43 21.93 8.44
C SER A 47 -8.39 22.15 9.62
N GLY A 48 -8.25 21.40 10.71
CA GLY A 48 -9.04 21.58 11.92
C GLY A 48 -8.79 22.92 12.62
N ARG A 49 -7.54 23.39 12.64
CA ARG A 49 -7.20 24.72 13.19
C ARG A 49 -7.70 25.88 12.33
N ALA A 50 -7.92 25.65 11.05
CA ALA A 50 -8.50 26.64 10.14
C ALA A 50 -10.02 26.81 10.34
N GLY A 51 -10.71 25.84 10.94
CA GLY A 51 -12.13 25.89 11.28
C GLY A 51 -12.84 24.53 11.14
N ALA A 52 -13.96 24.38 11.84
CA ALA A 52 -14.74 23.14 11.82
C ALA A 52 -15.29 22.80 10.42
N GLU A 53 -15.78 23.80 9.68
CA GLU A 53 -16.28 23.64 8.31
C GLU A 53 -15.16 23.22 7.35
N GLN A 54 -13.92 23.72 7.55
CA GLN A 54 -12.75 23.39 6.76
C GLN A 54 -12.38 21.91 6.97
N LEU A 55 -12.37 21.46 8.23
CA LEU A 55 -12.12 20.06 8.57
C LEU A 55 -13.22 19.13 8.03
N ALA A 56 -14.49 19.54 8.14
CA ALA A 56 -15.61 18.76 7.63
C ALA A 56 -15.51 18.58 6.11
N GLY A 57 -15.25 19.66 5.36
CA GLY A 57 -15.11 19.62 3.91
C GLY A 57 -13.93 18.76 3.45
N THR A 58 -12.76 18.90 4.08
CA THR A 58 -11.58 18.08 3.76
C THR A 58 -11.80 16.59 4.10
N SER A 59 -12.48 16.30 5.21
CA SER A 59 -12.78 14.92 5.62
C SER A 59 -13.75 14.24 4.66
N ILE A 60 -14.82 14.92 4.23
CA ILE A 60 -15.77 14.41 3.24
C ILE A 60 -15.07 14.16 1.90
N GLY A 61 -14.29 15.14 1.43
CA GLY A 61 -13.50 14.96 0.20
C GLY A 61 -12.53 13.79 0.29
N GLY A 62 -11.80 13.68 1.40
CA GLY A 62 -10.88 12.57 1.65
C GLY A 62 -11.56 11.20 1.64
N ASN A 63 -12.71 11.07 2.32
CA ASN A 63 -13.46 9.82 2.38
C ASN A 63 -14.04 9.39 1.01
N LEU A 64 -14.42 10.34 0.17
CA LEU A 64 -14.85 10.04 -1.20
C LEU A 64 -13.69 9.59 -2.09
N TRP A 65 -12.51 10.18 -1.90
CA TRP A 65 -11.32 9.90 -2.68
C TRP A 65 -10.65 8.57 -2.32
N MET A 66 -10.59 8.24 -1.02
CA MET A 66 -9.82 7.11 -0.48
C MET A 66 -10.09 5.75 -1.15
N PRO A 67 -11.33 5.29 -1.37
CA PRO A 67 -11.57 3.98 -2.00
C PRO A 67 -11.06 3.89 -3.43
N ILE A 68 -11.25 4.96 -4.21
CA ILE A 68 -10.79 5.03 -5.61
C ILE A 68 -9.25 5.03 -5.65
N PHE A 69 -8.68 5.89 -4.81
CA PHE A 69 -7.24 6.08 -4.68
C PHE A 69 -6.51 4.80 -4.27
N THR A 70 -6.96 4.13 -3.21
CA THR A 70 -6.33 2.90 -2.71
C THR A 70 -6.45 1.75 -3.69
N THR A 71 -7.56 1.66 -4.41
CA THR A 71 -7.77 0.64 -5.46
C THR A 71 -6.78 0.80 -6.60
N ILE A 72 -6.71 2.00 -7.18
CA ILE A 72 -5.80 2.28 -8.31
C ILE A 72 -4.34 2.17 -7.87
N ASN A 73 -4.00 2.70 -6.70
CA ASN A 73 -2.67 2.53 -6.11
C ASN A 73 -2.31 1.05 -5.97
N GLY A 74 -3.26 0.21 -5.51
CA GLY A 74 -3.09 -1.24 -5.43
C GLY A 74 -2.84 -1.90 -6.79
N ILE A 75 -3.52 -1.45 -7.85
CA ILE A 75 -3.25 -1.93 -9.22
C ILE A 75 -1.83 -1.56 -9.65
N LEU A 76 -1.39 -0.34 -9.40
CA LEU A 76 -0.08 0.15 -9.80
C LEU A 76 1.07 -0.47 -9.00
N VAL A 77 0.84 -0.87 -7.76
CA VAL A 77 1.81 -1.60 -6.92
C VAL A 77 2.18 -2.97 -7.52
N ALA A 78 1.45 -3.49 -8.51
CA ALA A 78 1.85 -4.68 -9.29
C ALA A 78 3.25 -4.55 -9.92
N ALA A 79 3.75 -3.33 -10.13
CA ALA A 79 5.13 -3.07 -10.52
C ALA A 79 6.13 -3.75 -9.57
N THR A 80 5.85 -3.81 -8.25
CA THR A 80 6.74 -4.38 -7.24
C THR A 80 7.01 -5.87 -7.46
N PRO A 81 6.03 -6.79 -7.47
CA PRO A 81 6.29 -8.21 -7.69
C PRO A 81 6.82 -8.50 -9.09
N LEU A 82 6.38 -7.76 -10.13
CA LEU A 82 6.90 -7.91 -11.49
C LEU A 82 8.38 -7.57 -11.56
N THR A 83 8.77 -6.41 -11.04
CA THR A 83 10.16 -5.93 -11.02
C THR A 83 11.04 -6.82 -10.14
N ALA A 84 10.53 -7.29 -8.99
CA ALA A 84 11.24 -8.18 -8.09
C ALA A 84 11.62 -9.50 -8.78
N HIS A 85 10.66 -10.13 -9.47
CA HIS A 85 10.91 -11.34 -10.23
C HIS A 85 11.96 -11.15 -11.34
N LEU A 86 11.83 -10.09 -12.13
CA LEU A 86 12.79 -9.79 -13.21
C LEU A 86 14.19 -9.48 -12.65
N SER A 87 14.27 -8.74 -11.55
CA SER A 87 15.51 -8.47 -10.85
C SER A 87 16.17 -9.76 -10.34
N GLY A 88 15.37 -10.64 -9.74
CA GLY A 88 15.85 -11.95 -9.29
C GLY A 88 16.33 -12.84 -10.44
N ALA A 89 15.64 -12.83 -11.57
CA ALA A 89 16.00 -13.58 -12.77
C ALA A 89 17.19 -13.00 -13.55
N GLY A 90 17.75 -11.86 -13.11
CA GLY A 90 18.84 -11.17 -13.82
C GLY A 90 18.43 -10.43 -15.09
N LYS A 91 17.13 -10.32 -15.39
CA LYS A 91 16.58 -9.72 -16.60
C LYS A 91 16.32 -8.21 -16.44
N ARG A 92 17.37 -7.47 -16.09
CA ARG A 92 17.28 -6.03 -15.81
C ARG A 92 16.75 -5.21 -16.99
N SER A 93 17.07 -5.57 -18.23
CA SER A 93 16.59 -4.90 -19.44
C SER A 93 15.07 -4.94 -19.61
N GLU A 94 14.41 -6.01 -19.11
CA GLU A 94 12.95 -6.13 -19.18
C GLU A 94 12.23 -5.26 -18.13
N ILE A 95 12.91 -4.87 -17.04
CA ILE A 95 12.36 -4.01 -15.99
C ILE A 95 11.89 -2.67 -16.55
N GLY A 96 12.68 -2.05 -17.44
CA GLY A 96 12.33 -0.79 -18.08
C GLY A 96 11.00 -0.86 -18.84
N ARG A 97 10.69 -2.03 -19.43
CA ARG A 97 9.42 -2.27 -20.11
C ARG A 97 8.26 -2.28 -19.11
N VAL A 98 8.37 -3.01 -18.00
CA VAL A 98 7.34 -3.04 -16.94
C VAL A 98 7.05 -1.64 -16.41
N ILE A 99 8.09 -0.85 -16.16
CA ILE A 99 7.95 0.51 -15.62
C ILE A 99 7.29 1.44 -16.65
N ARG A 100 7.66 1.38 -17.92
CA ARG A 100 7.00 2.19 -18.98
C ARG A 100 5.50 1.92 -19.05
N TYR A 101 5.08 0.64 -19.06
CA TYR A 101 3.66 0.30 -19.05
C TYR A 101 2.97 0.64 -17.73
N GLY A 102 3.67 0.54 -16.60
CA GLY A 102 3.16 1.02 -15.32
C GLY A 102 2.91 2.53 -15.33
N LEU A 103 3.82 3.33 -15.90
CA LEU A 103 3.67 4.78 -16.06
C LEU A 103 2.53 5.12 -17.02
N LEU A 104 2.40 4.40 -18.14
CA LEU A 104 1.27 4.55 -19.06
C LEU A 104 -0.06 4.29 -18.36
N LEU A 105 -0.16 3.18 -17.62
CA LEU A 105 -1.37 2.85 -16.85
C LEU A 105 -1.65 3.89 -15.76
N ALA A 106 -0.62 4.44 -15.11
CA ALA A 106 -0.77 5.51 -14.14
C ALA A 106 -1.45 6.75 -14.76
N VAL A 107 -1.02 7.15 -15.96
CA VAL A 107 -1.65 8.26 -16.70
C VAL A 107 -3.09 7.91 -17.11
N VAL A 108 -3.32 6.72 -17.65
CA VAL A 108 -4.67 6.27 -18.07
C VAL A 108 -5.63 6.27 -16.88
N PHE A 109 -5.23 5.69 -15.75
CA PHE A 109 -6.06 5.68 -14.53
C PHE A 109 -6.28 7.09 -13.96
N SER A 110 -5.28 7.97 -14.05
CA SER A 110 -5.46 9.39 -13.67
C SER A 110 -6.53 10.07 -14.52
N LEU A 111 -6.49 9.86 -15.84
CA LEU A 111 -7.50 10.41 -16.76
C LEU A 111 -8.89 9.84 -16.49
N LEU A 112 -8.98 8.55 -16.17
CA LEU A 112 -10.24 7.92 -15.75
C LEU A 112 -10.75 8.51 -14.43
N CYS A 113 -9.87 8.80 -13.47
CA CYS A 113 -10.26 9.51 -12.24
C CYS A 113 -10.79 10.91 -12.52
N PHE A 114 -10.15 11.68 -13.41
CA PHE A 114 -10.66 13.00 -13.80
C PHE A 114 -12.01 12.92 -14.50
N ALA A 115 -12.19 11.97 -15.41
CA ALA A 115 -13.48 11.75 -16.05
C ALA A 115 -14.56 11.37 -15.03
N ALA A 116 -14.26 10.43 -14.11
CA ALA A 116 -15.18 10.04 -13.05
C ALA A 116 -15.53 11.23 -12.13
N ALA A 117 -14.53 12.01 -11.72
CA ALA A 117 -14.76 13.21 -10.90
C ALA A 117 -15.62 14.24 -11.65
N PHE A 118 -15.36 14.47 -12.92
CA PHE A 118 -16.15 15.43 -13.72
C PHE A 118 -17.63 15.07 -13.80
N PHE A 119 -17.96 13.79 -14.00
CA PHE A 119 -19.35 13.35 -14.15
C PHE A 119 -20.05 13.06 -12.81
N LEU A 120 -19.34 12.51 -11.81
CA LEU A 120 -19.94 11.95 -10.61
C LEU A 120 -19.83 12.86 -9.38
N LEU A 121 -18.85 13.77 -9.32
CA LEU A 121 -18.60 14.55 -8.11
C LEU A 121 -19.78 15.44 -7.73
N ARG A 122 -20.34 16.18 -8.69
CA ARG A 122 -21.49 17.08 -8.45
C ARG A 122 -22.74 16.32 -8.00
N PRO A 123 -23.20 15.25 -8.70
CA PRO A 123 -24.39 14.53 -8.25
C PRO A 123 -24.19 13.83 -6.90
N ILE A 124 -22.98 13.32 -6.61
CA ILE A 124 -22.70 12.68 -5.32
C ILE A 124 -22.77 13.72 -4.18
N LEU A 125 -22.05 14.84 -4.29
CA LEU A 125 -22.06 15.88 -3.24
C LEU A 125 -23.43 16.51 -3.08
N GLY A 126 -24.19 16.72 -4.18
CA GLY A 126 -25.55 17.23 -4.14
C GLY A 126 -26.54 16.28 -3.46
N GLY A 127 -26.34 14.96 -3.58
CA GLY A 127 -27.16 13.93 -2.94
C GLY A 127 -26.90 13.76 -1.43
N LEU A 128 -25.77 14.26 -0.91
CA LEU A 128 -25.41 14.11 0.51
C LEU A 128 -26.10 15.13 1.45
N GLY A 129 -26.82 16.11 0.93
CA GLY A 129 -27.52 17.13 1.76
C GLY A 129 -26.57 17.98 2.62
N LEU A 130 -25.35 18.24 2.13
CA LEU A 130 -24.33 18.98 2.85
C LEU A 130 -24.66 20.48 2.91
N GLU A 131 -24.16 21.14 3.96
CA GLU A 131 -24.16 22.61 4.00
C GLU A 131 -23.40 23.17 2.79
N PRO A 132 -23.89 24.26 2.15
CA PRO A 132 -23.28 24.80 0.93
C PRO A 132 -21.78 25.12 1.07
N VAL A 133 -21.36 25.61 2.23
CA VAL A 133 -19.95 25.93 2.53
C VAL A 133 -19.10 24.68 2.55
N VAL A 134 -19.57 23.63 3.22
CA VAL A 134 -18.87 22.33 3.32
C VAL A 134 -18.76 21.64 1.96
N ALA A 135 -19.85 21.65 1.18
CA ALA A 135 -19.86 21.11 -0.19
C ALA A 135 -18.88 21.85 -1.12
N HIS A 136 -18.81 23.19 -0.98
CA HIS A 136 -17.85 24.02 -1.71
C HIS A 136 -16.40 23.63 -1.35
N ILE A 137 -16.07 23.56 -0.06
CA ILE A 137 -14.75 23.19 0.43
C ILE A 137 -14.37 21.78 -0.07
N ALA A 138 -15.27 20.79 0.06
CA ALA A 138 -15.03 19.42 -0.40
C ALA A 138 -14.75 19.36 -1.92
N THR A 139 -15.52 20.11 -2.72
CA THR A 139 -15.33 20.16 -4.18
C THR A 139 -13.96 20.70 -4.56
N TYR A 140 -13.57 21.85 -4.01
CA TYR A 140 -12.30 22.49 -4.34
C TYR A 140 -11.10 21.82 -3.68
N TYR A 141 -11.27 21.16 -2.52
CA TYR A 141 -10.28 20.29 -1.92
C TYR A 141 -9.95 19.11 -2.85
N LEU A 142 -10.98 18.45 -3.39
CA LEU A 142 -10.80 17.37 -4.36
C LEU A 142 -10.17 17.87 -5.68
N ALA A 143 -10.52 19.06 -6.14
CA ALA A 143 -9.87 19.70 -7.28
C ALA A 143 -8.38 19.97 -7.00
N GLY A 144 -8.05 20.43 -5.79
CA GLY A 144 -6.67 20.62 -5.32
C GLY A 144 -5.86 19.31 -5.30
N ILE A 145 -6.41 18.24 -4.72
CA ILE A 145 -5.81 16.90 -4.79
C ILE A 145 -5.66 16.45 -6.24
N GLY A 146 -6.62 16.77 -7.10
CA GLY A 146 -6.60 16.47 -8.53
C GLY A 146 -5.29 16.87 -9.20
N ILE A 147 -4.71 18.02 -8.84
CA ILE A 147 -3.40 18.48 -9.34
C ILE A 147 -2.31 17.42 -9.11
N GLY A 148 -2.39 16.69 -8.00
CA GLY A 148 -1.41 15.68 -7.58
C GLY A 148 -1.68 14.25 -8.05
N VAL A 149 -2.82 13.94 -8.67
CA VAL A 149 -3.21 12.55 -9.01
C VAL A 149 -2.23 11.91 -9.99
N ILE A 150 -1.90 12.60 -11.08
CA ILE A 150 -0.96 12.09 -12.08
C ILE A 150 0.42 11.81 -11.45
N PRO A 151 1.09 12.80 -10.83
CA PRO A 151 2.41 12.58 -10.26
C PRO A 151 2.40 11.57 -9.10
N PHE A 152 1.31 11.46 -8.34
CA PHE A 152 1.19 10.45 -7.29
C PHE A 152 1.21 9.04 -7.87
N PHE A 153 0.37 8.73 -8.86
CA PHE A 153 0.32 7.40 -9.45
C PHE A 153 1.60 7.06 -10.22
N MET A 154 2.17 8.01 -10.95
CA MET A 154 3.49 7.82 -11.58
C MET A 154 4.60 7.63 -10.52
N GLY A 155 4.55 8.38 -9.44
CA GLY A 155 5.46 8.26 -8.30
C GLY A 155 5.39 6.88 -7.63
N THR A 156 4.19 6.29 -7.51
CA THR A 156 3.99 4.92 -7.00
C THR A 156 4.75 3.89 -7.85
N VAL A 157 4.70 4.01 -9.17
CA VAL A 157 5.41 3.10 -10.09
C VAL A 157 6.93 3.26 -9.95
N LEU A 158 7.44 4.50 -9.91
CA LEU A 158 8.86 4.78 -9.73
C LEU A 158 9.36 4.33 -8.34
N ARG A 159 8.57 4.55 -7.30
CA ARG A 159 8.85 4.04 -5.95
C ARG A 159 8.99 2.51 -5.96
N SER A 160 8.06 1.80 -6.62
CA SER A 160 8.11 0.34 -6.73
C SER A 160 9.42 -0.15 -7.37
N LEU A 161 9.92 0.58 -8.38
CA LEU A 161 11.22 0.31 -9.00
C LEU A 161 12.36 0.52 -8.00
N VAL A 162 12.39 1.69 -7.34
CA VAL A 162 13.45 2.06 -6.40
C VAL A 162 13.50 1.08 -5.23
N ASP A 163 12.37 0.77 -4.62
CA ASP A 163 12.26 -0.15 -3.48
C ASP A 163 12.73 -1.57 -3.85
N THR A 164 12.34 -2.06 -5.02
CA THR A 164 12.68 -3.43 -5.47
C THR A 164 14.16 -3.61 -5.78
N LEU A 165 14.83 -2.57 -6.27
CA LEU A 165 16.26 -2.62 -6.60
C LEU A 165 17.17 -2.29 -5.40
N GLY A 166 16.61 -2.27 -4.19
CA GLY A 166 17.37 -2.08 -2.95
C GLY A 166 17.45 -0.63 -2.48
N GLY A 167 16.74 0.30 -3.12
CA GLY A 167 16.71 1.72 -2.80
C GLY A 167 15.70 2.12 -1.71
N THR A 168 15.25 1.21 -0.84
CA THR A 168 14.27 1.52 0.21
C THR A 168 14.70 2.65 1.14
N ARG A 169 16.01 2.82 1.36
CA ARG A 169 16.55 3.97 2.12
C ARG A 169 16.37 5.29 1.38
N LEU A 170 16.50 5.29 0.04
CA LEU A 170 16.26 6.48 -0.78
C LEU A 170 14.77 6.86 -0.71
N THR A 171 13.89 5.89 -0.82
CA THR A 171 12.44 6.09 -0.64
C THR A 171 12.14 6.71 0.73
N MET A 172 12.73 6.19 1.80
CA MET A 172 12.60 6.76 3.14
C MET A 172 13.05 8.23 3.18
N GLN A 173 14.21 8.56 2.60
CA GLN A 173 14.72 9.93 2.56
C GLN A 173 13.80 10.87 1.79
N VAL A 174 13.24 10.42 0.66
CA VAL A 174 12.26 11.19 -0.13
C VAL A 174 11.05 11.56 0.72
N TYR A 175 10.43 10.60 1.40
CA TYR A 175 9.24 10.87 2.21
C TYR A 175 9.53 11.63 3.50
N LEU A 176 10.70 11.41 4.13
CA LEU A 176 11.13 12.22 5.27
C LEU A 176 11.40 13.69 4.88
N ALA A 177 11.90 13.93 3.68
CA ALA A 177 12.07 15.30 3.17
C ALA A 177 10.73 15.91 2.73
N ALA A 178 9.82 15.11 2.18
CA ALA A 178 8.50 15.56 1.77
C ALA A 178 7.62 15.99 2.95
N LEU A 179 7.73 15.35 4.12
CA LEU A 179 6.92 15.65 5.31
C LEU A 179 7.02 17.13 5.75
N PRO A 180 8.20 17.70 6.04
CA PRO A 180 8.30 19.12 6.43
C PRO A 180 7.91 20.07 5.29
N ILE A 181 8.13 19.70 4.03
CA ILE A 181 7.74 20.51 2.88
C ILE A 181 6.20 20.52 2.74
N ASN A 182 5.54 19.37 2.89
CA ASN A 182 4.08 19.30 2.95
C ASN A 182 3.52 20.17 4.08
N ALA A 183 4.08 20.06 5.29
CA ALA A 183 3.69 20.88 6.43
C ALA A 183 3.87 22.39 6.15
N PHE A 184 4.97 22.77 5.51
CA PHE A 184 5.23 24.15 5.12
C PHE A 184 4.23 24.65 4.05
N LEU A 185 3.99 23.87 3.00
CA LEU A 185 3.02 24.23 1.96
C LEU A 185 1.61 24.38 2.54
N ASN A 186 1.20 23.45 3.39
CA ASN A 186 -0.07 23.52 4.08
C ASN A 186 -0.17 24.76 4.98
N TYR A 187 0.89 25.07 5.74
CA TYR A 187 0.92 26.28 6.57
C TYR A 187 0.73 27.54 5.76
N VAL A 188 1.41 27.64 4.62
CA VAL A 188 1.32 28.80 3.74
C VAL A 188 -0.05 28.91 3.08
N LEU A 189 -0.59 27.80 2.54
CA LEU A 189 -1.82 27.82 1.75
C LEU A 189 -3.09 27.84 2.62
N ILE A 190 -3.09 27.11 3.73
CA ILE A 190 -4.27 27.05 4.64
C ILE A 190 -4.44 28.39 5.34
N PHE A 191 -3.36 28.95 5.90
CA PHE A 191 -3.43 30.15 6.73
C PHE A 191 -3.13 31.47 5.98
N GLY A 192 -2.84 31.42 4.68
CA GLY A 192 -2.64 32.62 3.87
C GLY A 192 -1.37 33.38 4.27
N LYS A 193 -0.24 32.69 4.34
CA LYS A 193 1.05 33.33 4.65
C LYS A 193 1.82 33.69 3.37
N LEU A 194 2.90 34.49 3.51
CA LEU A 194 3.74 34.93 2.39
C LEU A 194 2.99 35.70 1.29
N GLY A 195 1.93 36.42 1.64
CA GLY A 195 1.15 37.24 0.69
C GLY A 195 0.12 36.47 -0.12
N LEU A 196 -0.10 35.18 0.16
CA LEU A 196 -1.16 34.39 -0.44
C LEU A 196 -2.46 34.51 0.37
N PRO A 197 -3.64 34.36 -0.27
CA PRO A 197 -4.91 34.33 0.44
C PRO A 197 -5.04 33.06 1.30
N ALA A 198 -5.75 33.16 2.42
CA ALA A 198 -6.06 32.00 3.26
C ALA A 198 -7.11 31.13 2.55
N LEU A 199 -6.68 29.95 2.08
CA LEU A 199 -7.53 29.02 1.33
C LEU A 199 -8.20 27.97 2.22
N GLY A 200 -7.87 27.90 3.52
CA GLY A 200 -8.44 26.93 4.44
C GLY A 200 -8.24 25.49 3.97
N GLY A 201 -9.28 24.66 4.05
CA GLY A 201 -9.25 23.26 3.61
C GLY A 201 -8.91 23.06 2.13
N ILE A 202 -9.24 24.01 1.26
CA ILE A 202 -8.87 24.00 -0.16
C ILE A 202 -7.34 24.04 -0.29
N GLY A 203 -6.69 24.88 0.54
CA GLY A 203 -5.23 24.99 0.62
C GLY A 203 -4.55 23.68 0.98
N ALA A 204 -5.16 22.84 1.85
CA ALA A 204 -4.66 21.51 2.17
C ALA A 204 -4.64 20.59 0.93
N GLY A 205 -5.70 20.60 0.12
CA GLY A 205 -5.76 19.83 -1.11
C GLY A 205 -4.68 20.22 -2.13
N ILE A 206 -4.47 21.52 -2.32
CA ILE A 206 -3.44 22.07 -3.21
C ILE A 206 -2.03 21.74 -2.67
N GLY A 207 -1.80 21.90 -1.35
CA GLY A 207 -0.53 21.60 -0.69
C GLY A 207 -0.13 20.13 -0.86
N THR A 208 -1.09 19.23 -0.65
CA THR A 208 -0.90 17.79 -0.89
C THR A 208 -0.65 17.50 -2.37
N GLY A 209 -1.38 18.12 -3.28
CA GLY A 209 -1.15 18.00 -4.73
C GLY A 209 0.26 18.42 -5.16
N LEU A 210 0.75 19.56 -4.66
CA LEU A 210 2.11 20.04 -4.93
C LEU A 210 3.17 19.12 -4.31
N THR A 211 2.92 18.59 -3.13
CA THR A 211 3.80 17.61 -2.49
C THR A 211 3.93 16.33 -3.33
N CYS A 212 2.87 15.88 -3.99
CA CYS A 212 2.92 14.75 -4.92
C CYS A 212 3.84 15.02 -6.12
N TRP A 213 3.82 16.24 -6.68
CA TRP A 213 4.75 16.65 -7.74
C TRP A 213 6.21 16.65 -7.26
N LEU A 214 6.45 17.12 -6.05
CA LEU A 214 7.79 17.10 -5.45
C LEU A 214 8.28 15.66 -5.29
N ILE A 215 7.50 14.77 -4.69
CA ILE A 215 7.84 13.37 -4.49
C ILE A 215 8.12 12.68 -5.83
N PHE A 216 7.26 12.88 -6.83
CA PHE A 216 7.47 12.37 -8.19
C PHE A 216 8.77 12.89 -8.80
N GLY A 217 9.01 14.21 -8.70
CA GLY A 217 10.24 14.85 -9.21
C GLY A 217 11.50 14.28 -8.54
N MET A 218 11.46 14.04 -7.23
CA MET A 218 12.57 13.41 -6.51
C MET A 218 12.81 11.95 -6.98
N PHE A 219 11.76 11.14 -7.14
CA PHE A 219 11.90 9.79 -7.69
C PHE A 219 12.39 9.80 -9.14
N TYR A 220 11.87 10.69 -9.97
CA TYR A 220 12.31 10.85 -11.34
C TYR A 220 13.80 11.22 -11.40
N PHE A 221 14.23 12.17 -10.57
CA PHE A 221 15.64 12.56 -10.46
C PHE A 221 16.51 11.38 -10.00
N ILE A 222 16.12 10.64 -8.97
CA ILE A 222 16.84 9.47 -8.48
C ILE A 222 17.01 8.43 -9.60
N VAL A 223 15.94 8.12 -10.31
CA VAL A 223 15.96 7.07 -11.33
C VAL A 223 16.78 7.48 -12.55
N THR A 224 16.77 8.75 -12.94
CA THR A 224 17.50 9.22 -14.12
C THR A 224 18.99 9.51 -13.84
N HIS A 225 19.36 9.93 -12.63
CA HIS A 225 20.73 10.36 -12.32
C HIS A 225 21.55 9.35 -11.55
N THR A 226 20.92 8.36 -10.87
CA THR A 226 21.67 7.37 -10.10
C THR A 226 22.16 6.23 -11.00
N ARG A 227 23.46 5.92 -10.91
CA ARG A 227 24.13 4.87 -11.72
C ARG A 227 23.45 3.50 -11.61
N ALA A 228 22.84 3.18 -10.46
CA ALA A 228 22.16 1.91 -10.20
C ALA A 228 20.96 1.64 -11.12
N TYR A 229 20.35 2.68 -11.68
CA TYR A 229 19.16 2.60 -12.55
C TYR A 229 19.46 2.90 -14.03
N ARG A 230 20.71 3.23 -14.36
CA ARG A 230 21.11 3.66 -15.72
C ARG A 230 20.91 2.58 -16.78
N ASP A 231 21.04 1.30 -16.39
CA ASP A 231 20.83 0.16 -17.26
C ASP A 231 19.34 -0.11 -17.57
N ILE A 232 18.45 0.63 -16.87
CA ILE A 232 17.00 0.50 -17.02
C ILE A 232 16.54 1.61 -17.95
N GLN A 233 16.44 1.31 -19.24
CA GLN A 233 15.92 2.22 -20.26
C GLN A 233 14.44 2.49 -20.06
N ILE A 234 14.10 3.51 -19.26
CA ILE A 234 12.70 3.91 -19.01
C ILE A 234 12.16 4.76 -20.15
N LEU A 235 12.99 5.63 -20.73
CA LEU A 235 12.64 6.40 -21.93
C LEU A 235 13.06 5.60 -23.18
N PRO A 236 12.22 5.56 -24.23
CA PRO A 236 12.69 5.05 -25.51
C PRO A 236 13.88 5.92 -25.94
N ASP A 237 14.97 5.28 -26.35
CA ASP A 237 16.12 6.01 -26.92
C ASP A 237 15.57 6.94 -28.01
N SER A 238 15.55 8.23 -27.72
CA SER A 238 15.55 9.23 -28.78
C SER A 238 16.80 8.93 -29.59
N ALA A 239 16.65 8.72 -30.88
CA ALA A 239 17.64 8.23 -31.84
C ALA A 239 18.87 9.16 -31.95
N ALA A 240 19.57 9.36 -30.87
CA ALA A 240 20.81 10.11 -30.78
C ALA A 240 21.89 9.22 -30.20
N GLY A 241 22.67 8.55 -31.03
CA GLY A 241 24.01 8.08 -30.71
C GLY A 241 24.28 6.58 -30.61
N GLN A 242 23.63 5.75 -31.38
CA GLN A 242 24.26 4.49 -31.78
C GLN A 242 24.98 4.71 -33.11
N SER A 243 26.22 5.17 -33.03
CA SER A 243 27.13 5.07 -34.17
C SER A 243 27.29 3.58 -34.50
N PRO A 244 27.16 3.19 -35.77
CA PRO A 244 27.32 1.80 -36.25
C PRO A 244 28.69 1.20 -35.92
N ASP A 245 29.67 2.05 -35.61
CA ASP A 245 31.06 1.67 -35.39
C ASP A 245 31.34 0.93 -34.06
N ARG A 246 30.47 0.97 -33.07
CA ARG A 246 30.69 0.20 -31.81
C ARG A 246 30.24 -1.26 -31.90
N GLN A 247 29.32 -1.60 -32.80
CA GLN A 247 28.94 -3.01 -33.04
C GLN A 247 29.95 -3.75 -33.89
N ALA A 248 30.72 -3.05 -34.73
CA ALA A 248 31.76 -3.66 -35.57
C ALA A 248 33.04 -3.98 -34.78
N ALA A 249 33.33 -3.24 -33.70
CA ALA A 249 34.53 -3.45 -32.87
C ALA A 249 34.41 -4.68 -31.92
N ASP A 250 33.20 -5.05 -31.49
CA ASP A 250 32.99 -6.20 -30.60
C ASP A 250 32.83 -7.55 -31.36
N CYS A 251 32.57 -7.52 -32.66
CA CYS A 251 32.44 -8.72 -33.49
C CYS A 251 33.80 -9.25 -34.01
N GLY A 252 34.89 -8.51 -33.82
CA GLY A 252 36.21 -8.88 -34.35
C GLY A 252 37.06 -9.82 -33.49
N ALA A 253 36.66 -10.10 -32.22
CA ALA A 253 37.53 -10.77 -31.26
C ALA A 253 37.11 -12.18 -30.82
N SER A 254 36.01 -12.74 -31.29
CA SER A 254 35.68 -14.16 -31.00
C SER A 254 34.91 -14.79 -32.13
N GLY A 255 35.56 -15.64 -32.88
CA GLY A 255 35.01 -16.46 -33.98
C GLY A 255 34.01 -17.52 -33.50
N ARG A 256 32.88 -17.11 -32.92
CA ARG A 256 31.73 -17.98 -32.63
C ARG A 256 30.51 -17.44 -33.33
N THR A 257 30.02 -18.15 -34.33
CA THR A 257 28.72 -17.95 -34.96
C THR A 257 27.62 -17.97 -33.89
N PRO A 258 26.78 -16.96 -33.80
CA PRO A 258 25.62 -16.97 -32.89
C PRO A 258 24.51 -17.82 -33.53
N MET A 259 24.35 -19.04 -33.07
CA MET A 259 23.23 -19.92 -33.40
C MET A 259 22.12 -19.71 -32.38
N HIS A 260 21.42 -18.59 -32.46
CA HIS A 260 20.10 -18.40 -31.88
C HIS A 260 19.29 -17.46 -32.77
N PRO A 261 18.09 -17.90 -33.24
CA PRO A 261 17.20 -16.99 -33.95
C PRO A 261 16.82 -15.83 -33.01
N ALA A 262 17.12 -14.61 -33.43
CA ALA A 262 16.59 -13.43 -32.80
C ALA A 262 15.06 -13.54 -32.84
N THR A 263 14.43 -13.73 -31.68
CA THR A 263 13.00 -13.53 -31.54
C THR A 263 12.75 -12.05 -31.86
N THR A 264 12.19 -11.82 -33.04
CA THR A 264 11.70 -10.52 -33.48
C THR A 264 10.67 -10.05 -32.45
N GLY A 265 11.13 -9.20 -31.53
CA GLY A 265 10.22 -8.45 -30.66
C GLY A 265 9.27 -7.60 -31.52
N PRO A 266 8.05 -7.32 -31.07
CA PRO A 266 7.08 -6.52 -31.81
C PRO A 266 7.70 -5.21 -32.26
N GLY A 267 7.44 -4.85 -33.52
CA GLY A 267 8.06 -3.71 -34.21
C GLY A 267 7.96 -2.40 -33.42
N LYS A 268 8.98 -1.55 -33.57
CA LYS A 268 9.07 -0.22 -32.95
C LYS A 268 7.76 0.55 -33.17
N GLY A 269 6.91 0.63 -32.10
CA GLY A 269 5.68 1.43 -32.11
C GLY A 269 4.38 0.69 -31.77
N SER A 270 4.34 -0.65 -31.74
CA SER A 270 3.15 -1.37 -31.30
C SER A 270 3.09 -1.49 -29.77
N LEU A 271 1.91 -1.17 -29.21
CA LEU A 271 1.62 -1.38 -27.81
C LEU A 271 1.76 -2.89 -27.51
N ASP A 272 2.67 -3.26 -26.61
CA ASP A 272 2.84 -4.64 -26.15
C ASP A 272 1.66 -5.01 -25.22
N TRP A 273 0.57 -5.44 -25.86
CA TRP A 273 -0.68 -5.75 -25.17
C TRP A 273 -0.52 -6.92 -24.18
N GLU A 274 0.41 -7.83 -24.42
CA GLU A 274 0.68 -8.94 -23.50
C GLU A 274 1.28 -8.44 -22.17
N MET A 275 2.17 -7.43 -22.21
CA MET A 275 2.71 -6.82 -21.02
C MET A 275 1.63 -6.06 -20.21
N VAL A 276 0.77 -5.33 -20.90
CA VAL A 276 -0.37 -4.64 -20.25
C VAL A 276 -1.28 -5.66 -19.58
N LYS A 277 -1.59 -6.75 -20.28
CA LYS A 277 -2.43 -7.84 -19.77
C LYS A 277 -1.78 -8.55 -18.55
N GLU A 278 -0.47 -8.82 -18.58
CA GLU A 278 0.25 -9.39 -17.44
C GLU A 278 0.21 -8.43 -16.24
N TYR A 279 0.46 -7.14 -16.48
CA TYR A 279 0.42 -6.11 -15.44
C TYR A 279 -0.98 -6.04 -14.79
N LEU A 280 -2.05 -5.97 -15.58
CA LEU A 280 -3.42 -5.93 -15.10
C LEU A 280 -3.85 -7.25 -14.44
N ARG A 281 -3.40 -8.39 -14.95
CA ARG A 281 -3.67 -9.71 -14.35
C ARG A 281 -3.15 -9.83 -12.91
N ILE A 282 -2.07 -9.13 -12.61
CA ILE A 282 -1.51 -9.06 -11.25
C ILE A 282 -2.12 -7.88 -10.48
N GLY A 283 -2.20 -6.72 -11.09
CA GLY A 283 -2.62 -5.48 -10.43
C GLY A 283 -4.09 -5.45 -10.05
N VAL A 284 -4.98 -5.85 -10.95
CA VAL A 284 -6.43 -5.79 -10.68
C VAL A 284 -6.82 -6.61 -9.45
N PRO A 285 -6.39 -7.87 -9.27
CA PRO A 285 -6.67 -8.60 -8.03
C PRO A 285 -6.11 -7.93 -6.78
N ILE A 286 -4.91 -7.30 -6.85
CA ILE A 286 -4.32 -6.57 -5.72
C ILE A 286 -5.20 -5.35 -5.37
N GLY A 287 -5.54 -4.54 -6.38
CA GLY A 287 -6.38 -3.36 -6.17
C GLY A 287 -7.77 -3.71 -5.62
N LEU A 288 -8.40 -4.74 -6.18
CA LEU A 288 -9.71 -5.22 -5.71
C LEU A 288 -9.63 -5.81 -4.29
N ALA A 289 -8.57 -6.51 -3.92
CA ALA A 289 -8.38 -6.99 -2.55
C ALA A 289 -8.32 -5.82 -1.57
N ILE A 290 -7.55 -4.77 -1.89
CA ILE A 290 -7.46 -3.56 -1.07
C ILE A 290 -8.82 -2.83 -1.03
N PHE A 291 -9.54 -2.77 -2.14
CA PHE A 291 -10.88 -2.18 -2.17
C PHE A 291 -11.85 -2.93 -1.26
N MET A 292 -11.89 -4.27 -1.31
CA MET A 292 -12.76 -5.08 -0.44
C MET A 292 -12.44 -4.85 1.04
N GLU A 293 -11.16 -4.76 1.37
CA GLU A 293 -10.69 -4.50 2.73
C GLU A 293 -11.03 -3.07 3.18
N THR A 294 -10.73 -2.05 2.39
CA THR A 294 -10.96 -0.65 2.79
C THR A 294 -12.44 -0.27 2.79
N SER A 295 -13.24 -0.82 1.87
CA SER A 295 -14.67 -0.52 1.78
C SER A 295 -15.48 -1.07 2.97
N ILE A 296 -15.10 -2.22 3.54
CA ILE A 296 -15.80 -2.76 4.71
C ILE A 296 -15.63 -1.86 5.94
N PHE A 297 -14.47 -1.23 6.12
CA PHE A 297 -14.27 -0.26 7.21
C PHE A 297 -15.19 0.95 7.05
N GLY A 298 -15.40 1.43 5.83
CA GLY A 298 -16.37 2.49 5.53
C GLY A 298 -17.80 2.08 5.87
N VAL A 299 -18.20 0.87 5.49
CA VAL A 299 -19.52 0.31 5.83
C VAL A 299 -19.70 0.18 7.34
N VAL A 300 -18.72 -0.34 8.06
CA VAL A 300 -18.76 -0.45 9.52
C VAL A 300 -18.86 0.92 10.19
N ALA A 301 -18.11 1.91 9.73
CA ALA A 301 -18.20 3.28 10.26
C ALA A 301 -19.61 3.86 10.07
N PHE A 302 -20.23 3.61 8.91
CA PHE A 302 -21.59 4.04 8.62
C PHE A 302 -22.63 3.31 9.51
N LEU A 303 -22.46 2.01 9.73
CA LEU A 303 -23.37 1.21 10.57
C LEU A 303 -23.25 1.56 12.06
N VAL A 304 -22.05 1.89 12.52
CA VAL A 304 -21.82 2.38 13.90
C VAL A 304 -22.49 3.73 14.13
N ALA A 305 -22.65 4.55 13.08
CA ALA A 305 -23.25 5.88 13.19
C ALA A 305 -24.71 5.87 13.72
N LYS A 306 -25.45 4.78 13.54
CA LYS A 306 -26.82 4.63 14.09
C LYS A 306 -26.87 4.65 15.63
N PHE A 307 -25.75 4.39 16.31
CA PHE A 307 -25.67 4.39 17.77
C PHE A 307 -25.33 5.76 18.37
N GLY A 308 -25.26 6.82 17.54
CA GLY A 308 -25.08 8.19 17.98
C GLY A 308 -23.65 8.70 17.90
N THR A 309 -23.49 10.00 18.20
CA THR A 309 -22.23 10.73 18.02
C THR A 309 -21.09 10.23 18.91
N ALA A 310 -21.40 9.82 20.15
CA ALA A 310 -20.42 9.23 21.07
C ALA A 310 -19.79 7.94 20.51
N ALA A 311 -20.63 7.08 19.89
CA ALA A 311 -20.19 5.86 19.24
C ALA A 311 -19.27 6.14 18.05
N ILE A 312 -19.63 7.12 17.21
CA ILE A 312 -18.81 7.54 16.07
C ILE A 312 -17.46 8.03 16.55
N ALA A 313 -17.43 8.93 17.53
CA ALA A 313 -16.19 9.52 18.07
C ALA A 313 -15.26 8.44 18.66
N ALA A 314 -15.81 7.52 19.46
CA ALA A 314 -15.07 6.44 20.08
C ALA A 314 -14.52 5.44 19.05
N SER A 315 -15.36 5.03 18.08
CA SER A 315 -14.96 4.12 17.00
C SER A 315 -13.88 4.74 16.11
N GLN A 316 -14.00 6.03 15.75
CA GLN A 316 -13.04 6.74 14.94
C GLN A 316 -11.68 6.91 15.64
N ALA A 317 -11.68 7.17 16.95
CA ALA A 317 -10.46 7.22 17.75
C ALA A 317 -9.74 5.86 17.74
N ALA A 318 -10.47 4.76 17.99
CA ALA A 318 -9.93 3.42 17.98
C ALA A 318 -9.40 3.03 16.58
N MET A 319 -10.12 3.41 15.50
CA MET A 319 -9.71 3.16 14.12
C MET A 319 -8.41 3.90 13.77
N SER A 320 -8.30 5.18 14.18
CA SER A 320 -7.09 5.98 13.96
C SER A 320 -5.87 5.37 14.67
N PHE A 321 -6.06 4.92 15.89
CA PHE A 321 -5.01 4.21 16.64
C PHE A 321 -4.62 2.87 15.98
N SER A 322 -5.61 2.07 15.58
CA SER A 322 -5.38 0.79 14.89
C SER A 322 -4.60 0.98 13.59
N SER A 323 -4.93 2.02 12.82
CA SER A 323 -4.23 2.35 11.57
C SER A 323 -2.75 2.68 11.79
N LEU A 324 -2.41 3.32 12.91
CA LEU A 324 -1.02 3.60 13.27
C LEU A 324 -0.24 2.30 13.54
N VAL A 325 -0.82 1.37 14.31
CA VAL A 325 -0.17 0.09 14.62
C VAL A 325 -0.08 -0.81 13.39
N TYR A 326 -1.08 -0.74 12.49
CA TYR A 326 -1.10 -1.48 11.23
C TYR A 326 0.10 -1.15 10.30
N MET A 327 0.75 0.01 10.46
CA MET A 327 1.93 0.34 9.65
C MET A 327 3.05 -0.70 9.79
N LEU A 328 3.15 -1.40 10.91
CA LEU A 328 4.16 -2.44 11.11
C LEU A 328 3.87 -3.70 10.27
N PRO A 329 2.73 -4.42 10.40
CA PRO A 329 2.43 -5.56 9.55
C PRO A 329 2.38 -5.21 8.05
N LEU A 330 1.94 -4.01 7.69
CA LEU A 330 1.99 -3.52 6.32
C LEU A 330 3.43 -3.42 5.78
N SER A 331 4.35 -2.90 6.60
CA SER A 331 5.77 -2.78 6.23
C SER A 331 6.44 -4.15 6.08
N VAL A 332 6.08 -5.11 6.93
CA VAL A 332 6.48 -6.51 6.77
C VAL A 332 5.95 -7.08 5.46
N SER A 333 4.67 -6.88 5.16
CA SER A 333 4.02 -7.34 3.93
C SER A 333 4.73 -6.82 2.67
N MET A 334 5.02 -5.51 2.62
CA MET A 334 5.74 -4.89 1.50
C MET A 334 7.16 -5.45 1.35
N SER A 335 7.87 -5.62 2.47
CA SER A 335 9.22 -6.20 2.48
C SER A 335 9.23 -7.64 2.00
N MET A 336 8.25 -8.44 2.42
CA MET A 336 8.09 -9.82 1.96
C MET A 336 7.82 -9.88 0.47
N THR A 337 6.97 -9.00 -0.08
CA THR A 337 6.72 -8.94 -1.52
C THR A 337 8.01 -8.75 -2.32
N ILE A 338 8.90 -7.87 -1.87
CA ILE A 338 10.18 -7.59 -2.53
C ILE A 338 11.14 -8.78 -2.40
N ILE A 339 11.35 -9.29 -1.17
CA ILE A 339 12.32 -10.34 -0.89
C ILE A 339 11.90 -11.64 -1.57
N ILE A 340 10.67 -12.07 -1.35
CA ILE A 340 10.15 -13.33 -1.91
C ILE A 340 10.07 -13.24 -3.43
N GLY A 341 9.62 -12.10 -3.99
CA GLY A 341 9.61 -11.90 -5.43
C GLY A 341 11.01 -12.02 -6.05
N THR A 342 12.04 -11.47 -5.40
CA THR A 342 13.42 -11.55 -5.86
C THR A 342 13.95 -12.98 -5.77
N GLU A 343 13.75 -13.69 -4.64
CA GLU A 343 14.24 -15.08 -4.49
C GLU A 343 13.45 -16.05 -5.39
N ALA A 344 12.15 -15.84 -5.60
CA ALA A 344 11.35 -16.60 -6.55
C ALA A 344 11.81 -16.38 -8.00
N GLY A 345 12.18 -15.13 -8.35
CA GLY A 345 12.81 -14.83 -9.65
C GLY A 345 14.12 -15.55 -9.87
N ARG A 346 14.92 -15.75 -8.82
CA ARG A 346 16.16 -16.56 -8.82
C ARG A 346 15.90 -18.07 -8.85
N LYS A 347 14.65 -18.50 -8.70
CA LYS A 347 14.26 -19.90 -8.46
C LYS A 347 14.87 -20.49 -7.18
N ALA A 348 15.25 -19.66 -6.22
CA ALA A 348 15.85 -20.05 -4.94
C ALA A 348 14.75 -20.32 -3.89
N TRP A 349 13.93 -21.33 -4.12
CA TRP A 349 12.72 -21.62 -3.33
C TRP A 349 12.99 -21.88 -1.85
N LEU A 350 14.07 -22.61 -1.54
CA LEU A 350 14.46 -22.87 -0.15
C LEU A 350 14.82 -21.58 0.59
N THR A 351 15.56 -20.69 -0.08
CA THR A 351 15.93 -19.39 0.49
C THR A 351 14.70 -18.51 0.67
N ALA A 352 13.75 -18.54 -0.30
CA ALA A 352 12.47 -17.84 -0.17
C ALA A 352 11.70 -18.32 1.07
N GLU A 353 11.56 -19.66 1.26
CA GLU A 353 10.88 -20.24 2.44
C GLU A 353 11.56 -19.84 3.77
N GLN A 354 12.88 -19.74 3.80
CA GLN A 354 13.61 -19.28 4.98
C GLN A 354 13.33 -17.80 5.29
N TYR A 355 13.23 -16.94 4.27
CA TYR A 355 12.80 -15.55 4.47
C TYR A 355 11.34 -15.43 4.89
N GLU A 356 10.45 -16.27 4.37
CA GLU A 356 9.07 -16.34 4.87
C GLU A 356 9.03 -16.59 6.36
N ASN A 357 9.80 -17.60 6.82
CA ASN A 357 9.86 -17.94 8.24
C ASN A 357 10.41 -16.79 9.09
N VAL A 358 11.41 -16.03 8.59
CA VAL A 358 11.94 -14.83 9.26
C VAL A 358 10.84 -13.76 9.40
N GLY A 359 10.15 -13.43 8.31
CA GLY A 359 9.11 -12.41 8.32
C GLY A 359 7.91 -12.79 9.18
N LEU A 360 7.46 -14.05 9.09
CA LEU A 360 6.35 -14.57 9.91
C LEU A 360 6.72 -14.62 11.39
N ALA A 361 7.91 -15.14 11.74
CA ALA A 361 8.35 -15.21 13.13
C ALA A 361 8.46 -13.83 13.78
N PHE A 362 9.02 -12.85 13.06
CA PHE A 362 9.09 -11.48 13.52
C PHE A 362 7.70 -10.88 13.74
N ASN A 363 6.80 -11.03 12.77
CA ASN A 363 5.47 -10.45 12.86
C ASN A 363 4.60 -11.12 13.94
N TRP A 364 4.73 -12.44 14.13
CA TRP A 364 4.05 -13.14 15.22
C TRP A 364 4.57 -12.72 16.61
N LEU A 365 5.87 -12.48 16.73
CA LEU A 365 6.42 -11.90 17.96
C LEU A 365 5.81 -10.52 18.23
N CYS A 366 5.71 -9.67 17.22
CA CYS A 366 5.04 -8.37 17.34
C CYS A 366 3.55 -8.51 17.67
N ALA A 367 2.86 -9.52 17.11
CA ALA A 367 1.46 -9.83 17.39
C ALA A 367 1.21 -10.25 18.84
N LEU A 368 2.21 -10.80 19.50
CA LEU A 368 2.10 -11.15 20.93
C LEU A 368 2.35 -9.93 21.81
N ILE A 369 3.34 -9.12 21.47
CA ILE A 369 3.80 -8.00 22.30
C ILE A 369 2.90 -6.77 22.15
N LEU A 370 2.62 -6.34 20.92
CA LEU A 370 1.94 -5.07 20.67
C LEU A 370 0.48 -5.05 21.17
N PRO A 371 -0.38 -6.05 20.87
CA PRO A 371 -1.73 -6.07 21.42
C PRO A 371 -1.75 -6.12 22.93
N GLY A 372 -0.83 -6.86 23.55
CA GLY A 372 -0.67 -6.90 25.01
C GLY A 372 -0.31 -5.54 25.59
N LEU A 373 0.62 -4.83 24.97
CA LEU A 373 0.99 -3.47 25.38
C LEU A 373 -0.18 -2.49 25.16
N CYS A 374 -0.87 -2.56 24.02
CA CYS A 374 -2.04 -1.75 23.73
C CYS A 374 -3.18 -2.01 24.72
N PHE A 375 -3.39 -3.27 25.09
CA PHE A 375 -4.39 -3.65 26.10
C PHE A 375 -4.05 -3.07 27.47
N LEU A 376 -2.79 -3.09 27.89
CA LEU A 376 -2.34 -2.49 29.16
C LEU A 376 -2.50 -0.96 29.14
N LEU A 377 -2.22 -0.34 28.00
CA LEU A 377 -2.26 1.12 27.83
C LEU A 377 -3.60 1.63 27.29
N ARG A 378 -4.65 0.81 27.20
CA ARG A 378 -5.92 1.16 26.56
C ARG A 378 -6.58 2.43 27.11
N TYR A 379 -6.49 2.66 28.43
CA TYR A 379 -7.03 3.87 29.05
C TYR A 379 -6.22 5.15 28.71
N PRO A 380 -4.89 5.18 28.88
CA PRO A 380 -4.09 6.29 28.38
C PRO A 380 -4.30 6.58 26.90
N ILE A 381 -4.35 5.52 26.04
CA ILE A 381 -4.57 5.67 24.60
C ILE A 381 -5.92 6.33 24.33
N ALA A 382 -7.01 5.85 24.93
CA ALA A 382 -8.34 6.44 24.73
C ALA A 382 -8.38 7.91 25.17
N ARG A 383 -7.73 8.26 26.29
CA ARG A 383 -7.66 9.63 26.80
C ARG A 383 -6.82 10.59 25.95
N MET A 384 -5.95 10.08 25.10
CA MET A 384 -5.21 10.91 24.13
C MET A 384 -6.15 11.48 23.05
N TYR A 385 -7.25 10.80 22.75
CA TYR A 385 -8.19 11.17 21.69
C TYR A 385 -9.46 11.82 22.26
N ILE A 386 -9.89 11.42 23.46
CA ILE A 386 -11.21 11.76 24.01
C ILE A 386 -11.04 12.21 25.47
N THR A 387 -11.68 13.33 25.81
CA THR A 387 -11.65 13.91 27.16
C THR A 387 -12.85 13.53 28.01
N ASP A 388 -14.00 13.24 27.38
CA ASP A 388 -15.24 12.87 28.07
C ASP A 388 -15.13 11.45 28.67
N PRO A 389 -15.30 11.28 29.99
CA PRO A 389 -15.13 10.00 30.67
C PRO A 389 -16.06 8.88 30.17
N GLU A 390 -17.30 9.20 29.78
CA GLU A 390 -18.26 8.21 29.30
C GLU A 390 -17.85 7.70 27.91
N ILE A 391 -17.46 8.60 27.03
CA ILE A 391 -16.98 8.24 25.68
C ILE A 391 -15.64 7.50 25.75
N VAL A 392 -14.78 7.84 26.72
CA VAL A 392 -13.51 7.11 26.97
C VAL A 392 -13.78 5.64 27.26
N LEU A 393 -14.78 5.31 28.07
CA LEU A 393 -15.13 3.91 28.38
C LEU A 393 -15.54 3.13 27.11
N ILE A 394 -16.34 3.76 26.24
CA ILE A 394 -16.74 3.18 24.96
C ILE A 394 -15.49 2.98 24.07
N CYS A 395 -14.61 3.98 24.00
CA CYS A 395 -13.38 3.92 23.20
C CYS A 395 -12.43 2.82 23.70
N VAL A 396 -12.28 2.66 25.03
CA VAL A 396 -11.49 1.58 25.64
C VAL A 396 -11.96 0.22 25.18
N GLN A 397 -13.28 0.00 25.07
CA GLN A 397 -13.83 -1.27 24.59
C GLN A 397 -13.52 -1.48 23.09
N PHE A 398 -13.62 -0.44 22.27
CA PHE A 398 -13.20 -0.54 20.87
C PHE A 398 -11.71 -0.82 20.70
N ILE A 399 -10.84 -0.27 21.58
CA ILE A 399 -9.41 -0.58 21.60
C ILE A 399 -9.18 -2.05 21.95
N VAL A 400 -9.99 -2.67 22.81
CA VAL A 400 -9.90 -4.11 23.11
C VAL A 400 -10.17 -4.94 21.83
N TYR A 401 -11.22 -4.63 21.06
CA TYR A 401 -11.47 -5.28 19.78
C TYR A 401 -10.32 -4.99 18.78
N SER A 402 -9.79 -3.77 18.76
CA SER A 402 -8.60 -3.45 17.96
C SER A 402 -7.40 -4.35 18.31
N CYS A 403 -7.20 -4.68 19.58
CA CYS A 403 -6.12 -5.58 19.99
C CYS A 403 -6.32 -7.00 19.42
N ILE A 404 -7.56 -7.49 19.40
CA ILE A 404 -7.93 -8.78 18.77
C ILE A 404 -7.69 -8.71 17.27
N PHE A 405 -8.15 -7.63 16.62
CA PHE A 405 -7.96 -7.38 15.20
C PHE A 405 -6.47 -7.38 14.81
N MET A 406 -5.60 -6.72 15.59
CA MET A 406 -4.15 -6.69 15.37
C MET A 406 -3.52 -8.09 15.36
N MET A 407 -4.03 -9.05 16.14
CA MET A 407 -3.54 -10.44 16.12
C MET A 407 -3.84 -11.12 14.78
N GLY A 408 -5.04 -10.89 14.23
CA GLY A 408 -5.40 -11.39 12.90
C GLY A 408 -4.57 -10.77 11.79
N ASP A 409 -4.36 -9.44 11.83
CA ASP A 409 -3.52 -8.70 10.87
C ASP A 409 -2.08 -9.19 10.85
N ALA A 410 -1.55 -9.53 12.01
CA ALA A 410 -0.19 -10.05 12.11
C ALA A 410 -0.01 -11.41 11.42
N VAL A 411 -1.06 -12.12 11.14
CA VAL A 411 -1.03 -13.35 10.33
C VAL A 411 -1.35 -13.02 8.88
N ALA A 412 -2.41 -12.27 8.61
CA ALA A 412 -2.92 -12.02 7.28
C ALA A 412 -1.97 -11.16 6.42
N ALA A 413 -1.50 -10.02 6.94
CA ALA A 413 -0.74 -9.06 6.15
C ALA A 413 0.61 -9.59 5.63
N PRO A 414 1.47 -10.25 6.43
CA PRO A 414 2.70 -10.85 5.91
C PRO A 414 2.45 -11.90 4.86
N ILE A 415 1.43 -12.76 5.05
CA ILE A 415 1.08 -13.81 4.10
C ILE A 415 0.59 -13.22 2.79
N GLN A 416 -0.20 -12.15 2.82
CA GLN A 416 -0.56 -11.40 1.60
C GLN A 416 0.69 -10.93 0.86
N GLY A 417 1.68 -10.38 1.57
CA GLY A 417 2.94 -9.94 0.99
C GLY A 417 3.74 -11.09 0.35
N ILE A 418 3.82 -12.23 1.02
CA ILE A 418 4.47 -13.46 0.52
C ILE A 418 3.78 -13.95 -0.76
N LEU A 419 2.44 -14.05 -0.75
CA LEU A 419 1.66 -14.50 -1.90
C LEU A 419 1.80 -13.54 -3.09
N ARG A 420 1.82 -12.21 -2.85
CA ARG A 420 2.14 -11.21 -3.89
C ARG A 420 3.54 -11.44 -4.45
N GLY A 421 4.52 -11.75 -3.60
CA GLY A 421 5.89 -12.10 -4.02
C GLY A 421 5.93 -13.31 -4.94
N TYR A 422 5.10 -14.33 -4.72
CA TYR A 422 4.92 -15.48 -5.61
C TYR A 422 4.02 -15.23 -6.82
N LYS A 423 3.53 -14.00 -7.04
CA LYS A 423 2.51 -13.64 -8.05
C LYS A 423 1.16 -14.37 -7.87
N ASP A 424 0.90 -14.96 -6.71
CA ASP A 424 -0.41 -15.56 -6.37
C ASP A 424 -1.33 -14.49 -5.75
N VAL A 425 -1.76 -13.56 -6.59
CA VAL A 425 -2.55 -12.39 -6.18
C VAL A 425 -4.05 -12.65 -6.13
N LYS A 426 -4.51 -13.75 -6.73
CA LYS A 426 -5.93 -14.11 -6.72
C LYS A 426 -6.39 -14.60 -5.35
N ALA A 427 -5.52 -15.32 -4.62
CA ALA A 427 -5.86 -15.84 -3.31
C ALA A 427 -6.13 -14.74 -2.27
N PRO A 428 -5.30 -13.68 -2.14
CA PRO A 428 -5.64 -12.51 -1.31
C PRO A 428 -6.98 -11.84 -1.70
N PHE A 429 -7.28 -11.71 -3.00
CA PHE A 429 -8.54 -11.14 -3.45
C PHE A 429 -9.75 -11.98 -3.02
N TYR A 430 -9.75 -13.29 -3.30
CA TYR A 430 -10.86 -14.16 -2.90
C TYR A 430 -10.98 -14.26 -1.38
N SER A 431 -9.86 -14.26 -0.67
CA SER A 431 -9.85 -14.24 0.79
C SER A 431 -10.52 -12.98 1.33
N ALA A 432 -10.18 -11.80 0.79
CA ALA A 432 -10.80 -10.54 1.19
C ALA A 432 -12.30 -10.50 0.86
N LEU A 433 -12.69 -10.96 -0.33
CA LEU A 433 -14.10 -11.02 -0.74
C LEU A 433 -14.94 -11.91 0.21
N VAL A 434 -14.46 -13.13 0.47
CA VAL A 434 -15.19 -14.08 1.35
C VAL A 434 -15.17 -13.60 2.80
N ALA A 435 -14.03 -13.15 3.30
CA ALA A 435 -13.87 -12.79 4.70
C ALA A 435 -14.63 -11.52 5.06
N TYR A 436 -14.51 -10.46 4.27
CA TYR A 436 -15.10 -9.18 4.62
C TYR A 436 -16.55 -9.05 4.14
N TRP A 437 -16.86 -9.44 2.91
CA TRP A 437 -18.20 -9.29 2.36
C TRP A 437 -19.07 -10.53 2.55
N GLY A 438 -18.48 -11.74 2.49
CA GLY A 438 -19.21 -13.01 2.70
C GLY A 438 -19.45 -13.34 4.17
N ILE A 439 -18.57 -12.96 5.09
CA ILE A 439 -18.65 -13.32 6.51
C ILE A 439 -18.82 -12.08 7.39
N CYS A 440 -17.92 -11.11 7.34
CA CYS A 440 -17.96 -9.95 8.25
C CYS A 440 -19.29 -9.19 8.15
N ALA A 441 -19.76 -8.84 6.96
CA ALA A 441 -20.99 -8.08 6.79
C ALA A 441 -22.23 -8.84 7.30
N PRO A 442 -22.49 -10.12 6.93
CA PRO A 442 -23.60 -10.88 7.47
C PRO A 442 -23.52 -11.14 8.98
N VAL A 443 -22.32 -11.46 9.50
CA VAL A 443 -22.11 -11.69 10.94
C VAL A 443 -22.35 -10.42 11.74
N GLY A 444 -21.95 -9.25 11.23
CA GLY A 444 -22.21 -7.97 11.88
C GLY A 444 -23.70 -7.68 11.99
N LEU A 445 -24.45 -7.92 10.92
CA LEU A 445 -25.91 -7.80 10.94
C LEU A 445 -26.56 -8.82 11.89
N PHE A 446 -26.08 -10.05 11.90
CA PHE A 446 -26.58 -11.09 12.80
C PHE A 446 -26.32 -10.72 14.28
N PHE A 447 -25.13 -10.24 14.63
CA PHE A 447 -24.83 -9.81 15.99
C PHE A 447 -25.66 -8.60 16.43
N ASP A 448 -25.95 -7.70 15.51
CA ASP A 448 -26.74 -6.51 15.80
C ASP A 448 -28.24 -6.79 15.94
N TYR A 449 -28.86 -7.50 14.95
CA TYR A 449 -30.31 -7.69 14.89
C TYR A 449 -30.80 -8.92 15.66
N VAL A 450 -30.00 -10.00 15.73
CA VAL A 450 -30.43 -11.27 16.36
C VAL A 450 -29.87 -11.38 17.77
N LEU A 451 -28.57 -11.18 17.97
CA LEU A 451 -27.95 -11.30 19.29
C LEU A 451 -28.02 -9.99 20.11
N GLN A 452 -28.39 -8.89 19.47
CA GLN A 452 -28.54 -7.56 20.12
C GLN A 452 -27.29 -7.10 20.90
N HIS A 453 -26.09 -7.42 20.39
CA HIS A 453 -24.84 -6.97 20.97
C HIS A 453 -24.63 -5.46 20.88
N GLY A 454 -25.51 -4.74 20.17
CA GLY A 454 -25.55 -3.29 20.07
C GLY A 454 -24.31 -2.70 19.41
N LEU A 455 -23.76 -1.67 20.03
CA LEU A 455 -22.68 -0.84 19.53
C LEU A 455 -21.43 -1.61 19.02
N TYR A 456 -21.11 -2.73 19.65
CA TYR A 456 -19.87 -3.46 19.38
C TYR A 456 -20.00 -4.56 18.31
N SER A 457 -21.23 -4.85 17.84
CA SER A 457 -21.54 -5.92 16.88
C SER A 457 -20.64 -5.87 15.63
N TYR A 458 -20.45 -4.69 15.08
CA TYR A 458 -19.70 -4.51 13.83
C TYR A 458 -18.18 -4.63 14.00
N TRP A 459 -17.64 -4.25 15.16
CA TRP A 459 -16.25 -4.46 15.47
C TRP A 459 -15.93 -5.92 15.72
N GLN A 460 -16.81 -6.63 16.44
CA GLN A 460 -16.72 -8.08 16.60
C GLN A 460 -16.74 -8.79 15.24
N SER A 461 -17.60 -8.35 14.34
CA SER A 461 -17.66 -8.94 12.99
C SER A 461 -16.42 -8.68 12.14
N LEU A 462 -15.74 -7.53 12.31
CA LEU A 462 -14.43 -7.27 11.69
C LEU A 462 -13.38 -8.28 12.16
N ASP A 463 -13.35 -8.59 13.45
CA ASP A 463 -12.47 -9.63 14.00
C ASP A 463 -12.74 -10.98 13.34
N PHE A 464 -14.00 -11.42 13.26
CA PHE A 464 -14.37 -12.67 12.58
C PHE A 464 -13.96 -12.68 11.09
N GLY A 465 -14.19 -11.58 10.39
CA GLY A 465 -13.78 -11.43 8.99
C GLY A 465 -12.26 -11.58 8.84
N LEU A 466 -11.49 -10.85 9.65
CA LEU A 466 -10.03 -10.87 9.55
C LEU A 466 -9.42 -12.23 9.92
N PHE A 467 -9.90 -12.89 10.99
CA PHE A 467 -9.44 -14.24 11.33
C PHE A 467 -9.78 -15.25 10.23
N THR A 468 -10.93 -15.10 9.57
CA THR A 468 -11.27 -15.92 8.40
C THR A 468 -10.30 -15.68 7.25
N SER A 469 -9.97 -14.42 6.97
CA SER A 469 -8.96 -14.08 5.97
C SER A 469 -7.61 -14.71 6.32
N ALA A 470 -7.15 -14.53 7.55
CA ALA A 470 -5.90 -15.10 8.05
C ALA A 470 -5.85 -16.63 7.87
N PHE A 471 -6.96 -17.31 8.19
CA PHE A 471 -7.10 -18.75 8.04
C PHE A 471 -6.99 -19.19 6.57
N ILE A 472 -7.78 -18.57 5.68
CA ILE A 472 -7.76 -18.88 4.24
C ILE A 472 -6.34 -18.67 3.67
N LEU A 473 -5.71 -17.54 4.00
CA LEU A 473 -4.38 -17.19 3.51
C LEU A 473 -3.30 -18.13 4.05
N PHE A 474 -3.40 -18.54 5.32
CA PHE A 474 -2.47 -19.48 5.93
C PHE A 474 -2.50 -20.85 5.23
N PHE A 475 -3.68 -21.43 4.99
CA PHE A 475 -3.80 -22.69 4.25
C PHE A 475 -3.33 -22.55 2.80
N ARG A 476 -3.59 -21.39 2.16
CA ARG A 476 -3.06 -21.13 0.82
C ARG A 476 -1.55 -21.12 0.80
N LEU A 477 -0.90 -20.49 1.78
CA LEU A 477 0.56 -20.48 1.89
C LEU A 477 1.10 -21.90 2.06
N LEU A 478 0.49 -22.73 2.93
CA LEU A 478 0.89 -24.12 3.11
C LEU A 478 0.77 -24.93 1.82
N TYR A 479 -0.31 -24.71 1.05
CA TYR A 479 -0.50 -25.35 -0.26
C TYR A 479 0.62 -24.96 -1.25
N ILE A 480 0.96 -23.67 -1.33
CA ILE A 480 2.03 -23.19 -2.21
C ILE A 480 3.39 -23.76 -1.80
N ARG A 481 3.72 -23.75 -0.52
CA ARG A 481 4.94 -24.38 0.00
C ARG A 481 5.03 -25.85 -0.41
N LYS A 482 3.96 -26.62 -0.22
CA LYS A 482 3.92 -28.03 -0.63
C LYS A 482 4.11 -28.21 -2.13
N LYS A 483 3.47 -27.38 -2.94
CA LYS A 483 3.59 -27.40 -4.40
C LYS A 483 5.03 -27.12 -4.84
N LEU A 484 5.63 -26.03 -4.35
CA LEU A 484 6.99 -25.62 -4.69
C LEU A 484 8.03 -26.66 -4.28
N ARG A 485 7.89 -27.30 -3.11
CA ARG A 485 8.77 -28.38 -2.67
C ARG A 485 8.65 -29.59 -3.59
N ARG A 486 7.45 -29.94 -4.05
CA ARG A 486 7.22 -31.05 -4.99
C ARG A 486 7.84 -30.77 -6.35
N ASP A 487 7.64 -29.56 -6.87
CA ASP A 487 8.16 -29.15 -8.17
C ASP A 487 9.70 -29.08 -8.17
N ASN A 488 10.33 -28.76 -7.01
CA ASN A 488 11.78 -28.83 -6.83
C ASN A 488 12.34 -30.25 -6.64
N ALA A 489 11.56 -31.18 -6.11
CA ALA A 489 12.02 -32.58 -5.96
C ALA A 489 12.01 -33.32 -7.29
N LEU A 490 11.43 -32.74 -8.33
CA LEU A 490 11.38 -33.29 -9.70
C LEU A 490 12.44 -32.66 -10.63
N LEU A 491 13.20 -31.67 -10.17
CA LEU A 491 14.35 -31.03 -10.82
C LEU A 491 15.65 -31.46 -10.19
#